data_d17060ae094d56251cb66195d807c166
#
_entry.id   d17060ae094d56251cb66195d807c166
#
_cell.length_a   1.000
_cell.length_b   1.000
_cell.length_c   1.000
_cell.angle_alpha   90.00
_cell.angle_beta   90.00
_cell.angle_gamma   90.00
#
_symmetry.space_group_name_H-M   'P 1'
#
loop_
_entity.id
_entity.type
_entity.pdbx_description
1 polymer ?
#
loop_
_entity_poly.entity_id
_entity_poly.type
_entity_poly.pdbx_seq_one_letter_code
_entity_poly.pdbx_strand_id
1 'polypeptide(L)'
;ADGDGAILGCDYLYRHGHRRIALVQSEPHTLPAEKRIATFRRVADLFGIQLIHIDCMTVSGEFAQHKAYLGMKRYLEENDGQPGFTAVYAVAGESVPGIMSALREFGSELPRDISIMAHSTEQIGRYYHPALTAVCADLEAEVEAAFTGLADVLDKKTPFFKTEIPMRIIERDSVNQITPDERI
;
A
#
# COMPACT_ATOMS: atom_id res chain seq x y z
N ALA A 1 -9.31 -5.31 -10.35
CA ALA A 1 -7.88 -5.19 -10.07
C ALA A 1 -7.57 -4.40 -8.81
N ASP A 2 -7.98 -3.10 -8.65
CA ASP A 2 -7.61 -2.29 -7.47
C ASP A 2 -8.06 -2.89 -6.13
N GLY A 3 -9.25 -3.49 -6.08
CA GLY A 3 -9.74 -4.18 -4.88
C GLY A 3 -8.95 -5.46 -4.58
N ASP A 4 -8.58 -6.22 -5.60
CA ASP A 4 -7.87 -7.50 -5.42
C ASP A 4 -6.49 -7.28 -4.79
N GLY A 5 -5.79 -6.21 -5.19
CA GLY A 5 -4.52 -5.83 -4.58
C GLY A 5 -4.64 -5.50 -3.09
N ALA A 6 -5.71 -4.82 -2.70
CA ALA A 6 -5.97 -4.53 -1.28
C ALA A 6 -6.27 -5.80 -0.47
N ILE A 7 -6.98 -6.78 -1.06
CA ILE A 7 -7.21 -8.09 -0.43
C ILE A 7 -5.88 -8.81 -0.22
N LEU A 8 -5.05 -8.90 -1.27
CA LEU A 8 -3.75 -9.57 -1.19
C LEU A 8 -2.83 -8.93 -0.14
N GLY A 9 -2.76 -7.60 -0.11
CA GLY A 9 -1.93 -6.89 0.86
C GLY A 9 -2.38 -7.08 2.30
N CYS A 10 -3.69 -7.02 2.55
CA CYS A 10 -4.26 -7.25 3.87
C CYS A 10 -4.03 -8.69 4.36
N ASP A 11 -4.29 -9.69 3.50
CA ASP A 11 -4.08 -11.11 3.80
C ASP A 11 -2.60 -11.41 4.08
N TYR A 12 -1.70 -10.81 3.28
CA TYR A 12 -0.26 -10.97 3.47
C TYR A 12 0.20 -10.47 4.84
N LEU A 13 -0.16 -9.24 5.21
CA LEU A 13 0.17 -8.70 6.53
C LEU A 13 -0.47 -9.50 7.67
N TYR A 14 -1.71 -9.97 7.49
CA TYR A 14 -2.37 -10.83 8.47
C TYR A 14 -1.62 -12.16 8.69
N ARG A 15 -1.18 -12.82 7.61
CA ARG A 15 -0.39 -14.07 7.68
C ARG A 15 0.97 -13.86 8.32
N HIS A 16 1.56 -12.67 8.19
CA HIS A 16 2.78 -12.27 8.88
C HIS A 16 2.56 -11.88 10.36
N GLY A 17 1.36 -12.08 10.89
CA GLY A 17 1.06 -11.89 12.30
C GLY A 17 0.56 -10.49 12.66
N HIS A 18 0.55 -9.53 11.74
CA HIS A 18 0.11 -8.17 12.02
C HIS A 18 -1.39 -8.11 12.31
N ARG A 19 -1.76 -7.48 13.42
CA ARG A 19 -3.14 -7.30 13.89
C ARG A 19 -3.50 -5.84 14.16
N ARG A 20 -2.51 -4.95 14.16
CA ARG A 20 -2.67 -3.50 14.25
C ARG A 20 -1.92 -2.89 13.07
N ILE A 21 -2.65 -2.32 12.13
CA ILE A 21 -2.12 -1.86 10.83
C ILE A 21 -2.54 -0.41 10.60
N ALA A 22 -1.58 0.45 10.23
CA ALA A 22 -1.87 1.77 9.70
C ALA A 22 -2.12 1.70 8.19
N LEU A 23 -3.28 2.17 7.75
CA LEU A 23 -3.61 2.39 6.34
C LEU A 23 -3.35 3.86 6.01
N VAL A 24 -2.32 4.14 5.20
CA VAL A 24 -1.90 5.51 4.89
C VAL A 24 -2.34 5.90 3.50
N GLN A 25 -3.18 6.93 3.43
CA GLN A 25 -3.64 7.55 2.20
C GLN A 25 -2.94 8.88 2.00
N SER A 26 -2.10 8.98 0.98
CA SER A 26 -1.32 10.18 0.67
C SER A 26 -1.51 10.68 -0.77
N GLU A 27 -2.36 10.02 -1.52
CA GLU A 27 -2.85 10.51 -2.81
C GLU A 27 -4.20 11.22 -2.66
N PRO A 28 -4.59 12.06 -3.63
CA PRO A 28 -5.92 12.66 -3.66
C PRO A 28 -7.03 11.60 -3.63
N HIS A 29 -8.20 11.96 -3.13
CA HIS A 29 -9.40 11.10 -3.09
C HIS A 29 -9.88 10.80 -4.52
N THR A 30 -9.27 9.81 -5.15
CA THR A 30 -9.64 9.28 -6.47
C THR A 30 -10.45 8.00 -6.33
N LEU A 31 -11.24 7.66 -7.35
CA LEU A 31 -12.03 6.44 -7.33
C LEU A 31 -11.18 5.15 -7.11
N PRO A 32 -10.00 4.98 -7.73
CA PRO A 32 -9.14 3.84 -7.44
C PRO A 32 -8.64 3.80 -5.99
N ALA A 33 -8.20 4.94 -5.43
CA ALA A 33 -7.76 5.04 -4.05
C ALA A 33 -8.86 4.67 -3.06
N GLU A 34 -10.04 5.26 -3.23
CA GLU A 34 -11.21 4.98 -2.39
C GLU A 34 -11.62 3.50 -2.45
N LYS A 35 -11.56 2.89 -3.63
CA LYS A 35 -11.85 1.46 -3.80
C LYS A 35 -10.85 0.58 -3.06
N ARG A 36 -9.54 0.90 -3.12
CA ARG A 36 -8.49 0.19 -2.35
C ARG A 36 -8.73 0.30 -0.85
N ILE A 37 -9.00 1.52 -0.37
CA ILE A 37 -9.24 1.81 1.04
C ILE A 37 -10.48 1.07 1.55
N ALA A 38 -11.60 1.18 0.85
CA ALA A 38 -12.84 0.52 1.23
C ALA A 38 -12.69 -1.01 1.27
N THR A 39 -11.98 -1.58 0.28
CA THR A 39 -11.72 -3.02 0.25
C THR A 39 -10.78 -3.45 1.38
N PHE A 40 -9.69 -2.72 1.61
CA PHE A 40 -8.74 -3.03 2.70
C PHE A 40 -9.45 -2.99 4.06
N ARG A 41 -10.25 -1.97 4.33
CA ARG A 41 -11.06 -1.87 5.56
C ARG A 41 -11.97 -3.07 5.76
N ARG A 42 -12.72 -3.43 4.72
CA ARG A 42 -13.65 -4.57 4.79
C ARG A 42 -12.92 -5.89 5.10
N VAL A 43 -11.75 -6.12 4.49
CA VAL A 43 -10.96 -7.33 4.76
C VAL A 43 -10.34 -7.29 6.14
N ALA A 44 -9.84 -6.14 6.58
CA ALA A 44 -9.31 -5.94 7.92
C ALA A 44 -10.38 -6.23 9.00
N ASP A 45 -11.61 -5.76 8.81
CA ASP A 45 -12.73 -6.04 9.69
C ASP A 45 -13.03 -7.55 9.77
N LEU A 46 -13.05 -8.24 8.62
CA LEU A 46 -13.27 -9.71 8.56
C LEU A 46 -12.18 -10.50 9.28
N PHE A 47 -10.94 -10.01 9.27
CA PHE A 47 -9.80 -10.65 9.93
C PHE A 47 -9.60 -10.20 11.40
N GLY A 48 -10.43 -9.29 11.91
CA GLY A 48 -10.29 -8.73 13.24
C GLY A 48 -9.02 -7.88 13.41
N ILE A 49 -8.55 -7.24 12.34
CA ILE A 49 -7.42 -6.32 12.36
C ILE A 49 -7.89 -4.96 12.87
N GLN A 50 -7.20 -4.43 13.88
CA GLN A 50 -7.37 -3.04 14.29
C GLN A 50 -6.71 -2.11 13.26
N LEU A 51 -7.53 -1.37 12.53
CA LEU A 51 -7.07 -0.48 11.47
C LEU A 51 -7.02 0.95 11.95
N ILE A 52 -5.86 1.60 11.74
CA ILE A 52 -5.64 3.03 11.96
C ILE A 52 -5.57 3.69 10.59
N HIS A 53 -6.52 4.55 10.26
CA HIS A 53 -6.51 5.26 8.97
C HIS A 53 -5.86 6.62 9.10
N ILE A 54 -4.74 6.83 8.42
CA ILE A 54 -4.02 8.10 8.35
C ILE A 54 -4.27 8.72 6.97
N ASP A 55 -5.21 9.67 6.93
CA ASP A 55 -5.46 10.48 5.73
C ASP A 55 -4.55 11.71 5.76
N CYS A 56 -3.69 11.83 4.77
CA CYS A 56 -2.73 12.92 4.67
C CYS A 56 -3.35 14.18 4.05
N MET A 57 -4.65 14.18 3.74
CA MET A 57 -5.40 15.33 3.21
C MET A 57 -4.75 15.94 1.97
N THR A 58 -4.27 15.08 1.07
CA THR A 58 -3.60 15.49 -0.16
C THR A 58 -4.62 15.99 -1.18
N VAL A 59 -4.36 17.13 -1.78
CA VAL A 59 -5.15 17.68 -2.90
C VAL A 59 -4.39 17.57 -4.22
N SER A 60 -5.10 17.69 -5.33
CA SER A 60 -4.50 17.60 -6.66
C SER A 60 -3.38 18.65 -6.83
N GLY A 61 -2.23 18.19 -7.33
CA GLY A 61 -1.04 19.03 -7.52
C GLY A 61 -0.05 19.00 -6.36
N GLU A 62 -0.37 18.40 -5.23
CA GLU A 62 0.56 18.19 -4.11
C GLU A 62 1.37 16.89 -4.29
N PHE A 63 2.58 16.87 -3.72
CA PHE A 63 3.43 15.68 -3.75
C PHE A 63 3.04 14.70 -2.64
N ALA A 64 2.54 13.53 -3.02
CA ALA A 64 2.12 12.46 -2.12
C ALA A 64 3.19 12.08 -1.10
N GLN A 65 4.46 12.02 -1.47
CA GLN A 65 5.57 11.73 -0.59
C GLN A 65 5.70 12.74 0.55
N HIS A 66 5.63 14.03 0.25
CA HIS A 66 5.73 15.08 1.26
C HIS A 66 4.51 15.09 2.19
N LYS A 67 3.32 14.92 1.63
CA LYS A 67 2.08 14.81 2.40
C LYS A 67 2.08 13.60 3.32
N ALA A 68 2.61 12.47 2.85
CA ALA A 68 2.76 11.27 3.66
C ALA A 68 3.71 11.47 4.86
N TYR A 69 4.83 12.17 4.64
CA TYR A 69 5.74 12.54 5.72
C TYR A 69 5.02 13.40 6.76
N LEU A 70 4.36 14.48 6.34
CA LEU A 70 3.65 15.38 7.25
C LEU A 70 2.48 14.70 7.97
N GLY A 71 1.71 13.84 7.25
CA GLY A 71 0.60 13.11 7.83
C GLY A 71 1.03 12.09 8.88
N MET A 72 2.07 11.31 8.59
CA MET A 72 2.63 10.35 9.54
C MET A 72 3.27 11.07 10.74
N LYS A 73 4.04 12.14 10.49
CA LYS A 73 4.65 12.94 11.55
C LYS A 73 3.59 13.50 12.50
N ARG A 74 2.56 14.16 11.98
CA ARG A 74 1.43 14.66 12.77
C ARG A 74 0.80 13.56 13.61
N TYR A 75 0.52 12.41 13.01
CA TYR A 75 -0.04 11.26 13.73
C TYR A 75 0.85 10.84 14.91
N LEU A 76 2.16 10.74 14.70
CA LEU A 76 3.11 10.34 15.75
C LEU A 76 3.21 11.42 16.85
N GLU A 77 3.24 12.71 16.50
CA GLU A 77 3.21 13.81 17.47
C GLU A 77 1.95 13.79 18.35
N GLU A 78 0.78 13.54 17.77
CA GLU A 78 -0.50 13.43 18.47
C GLU A 78 -0.62 12.17 19.35
N ASN A 79 0.27 11.19 19.17
CA ASN A 79 0.31 9.95 19.93
C ASN A 79 1.61 9.77 20.75
N ASP A 80 2.21 10.85 21.22
CA ASP A 80 3.41 10.85 22.06
C ASP A 80 4.60 10.05 21.46
N GLY A 81 4.72 10.03 20.15
CA GLY A 81 5.73 9.29 19.39
C GLY A 81 5.47 7.78 19.31
N GLN A 82 4.35 7.30 19.83
CA GLN A 82 4.02 5.88 19.83
C GLN A 82 3.18 5.51 18.58
N PRO A 83 3.68 4.64 17.70
CA PRO A 83 2.93 4.27 16.48
C PRO A 83 1.59 3.59 16.76
N GLY A 84 1.53 2.73 17.78
CA GLY A 84 0.33 1.97 18.10
C GLY A 84 -0.05 0.89 17.07
N PHE A 85 0.75 0.72 16.02
CA PHE A 85 0.62 -0.31 14.98
C PHE A 85 1.96 -1.02 14.76
N THR A 86 1.92 -2.20 14.15
CA THR A 86 3.10 -3.02 13.84
C THR A 86 3.40 -3.07 12.34
N ALA A 87 2.47 -2.62 11.51
CA ALA A 87 2.66 -2.52 10.07
C ALA A 87 1.97 -1.30 9.48
N VAL A 88 2.49 -0.85 8.35
CA VAL A 88 1.90 0.18 7.50
C VAL A 88 1.56 -0.45 6.15
N TYR A 89 0.33 -0.20 5.67
CA TYR A 89 -0.04 -0.38 4.27
C TYR A 89 -0.23 0.99 3.62
N ALA A 90 0.67 1.34 2.71
CA ALA A 90 0.55 2.57 1.94
C ALA A 90 -0.32 2.33 0.69
N VAL A 91 -1.36 3.13 0.51
CA VAL A 91 -2.30 3.02 -0.62
C VAL A 91 -1.59 3.31 -1.95
N ALA A 92 -0.52 4.10 -1.93
CA ALA A 92 0.37 4.38 -3.06
C ALA A 92 1.84 4.26 -2.68
N GLY A 93 2.65 3.59 -3.51
CA GLY A 93 4.07 3.31 -3.25
C GLY A 93 4.95 4.55 -3.22
N GLU A 94 4.57 5.60 -3.93
CA GLU A 94 5.29 6.88 -3.96
C GLU A 94 5.32 7.57 -2.60
N SER A 95 4.38 7.27 -1.72
CA SER A 95 4.32 7.84 -0.37
C SER A 95 5.32 7.23 0.61
N VAL A 96 5.79 6.01 0.33
CA VAL A 96 6.60 5.22 1.25
C VAL A 96 7.87 5.93 1.76
N PRO A 97 8.67 6.64 0.95
CA PRO A 97 9.83 7.35 1.46
C PRO A 97 9.50 8.40 2.53
N GLY A 98 8.37 9.10 2.36
CA GLY A 98 7.89 10.07 3.36
C GLY A 98 7.48 9.39 4.67
N ILE A 99 6.75 8.28 4.58
CA ILE A 99 6.36 7.47 5.74
C ILE A 99 7.59 6.96 6.48
N MET A 100 8.56 6.35 5.75
CA MET A 100 9.80 5.84 6.32
C MET A 100 10.60 6.93 7.02
N SER A 101 10.68 8.13 6.44
CA SER A 101 11.37 9.26 7.05
C SER A 101 10.75 9.68 8.38
N ALA A 102 9.43 9.82 8.42
CA ALA A 102 8.73 10.18 9.65
C ALA A 102 8.90 9.10 10.74
N LEU A 103 8.72 7.83 10.42
CA LEU A 103 8.89 6.72 11.37
C LEU A 103 10.30 6.69 11.97
N ARG A 104 11.34 6.89 11.14
CA ARG A 104 12.73 6.92 11.61
C ARG A 104 13.04 8.15 12.47
N GLU A 105 12.48 9.32 12.14
CA GLU A 105 12.63 10.53 12.96
C GLU A 105 12.11 10.31 14.39
N PHE A 106 11.09 9.46 14.55
CA PHE A 106 10.55 9.05 15.85
C PHE A 106 11.17 7.77 16.41
N GLY A 107 12.29 7.31 15.85
CA GLY A 107 13.12 6.24 16.40
C GLY A 107 12.72 4.82 16.02
N SER A 108 11.75 4.62 15.10
CA SER A 108 11.37 3.29 14.65
C SER A 108 12.40 2.72 13.66
N GLU A 109 12.83 1.48 13.87
CA GLU A 109 13.65 0.74 12.90
C GLU A 109 12.77 -0.13 12.00
N LEU A 110 13.00 -0.01 10.68
CA LEU A 110 12.25 -0.74 9.66
C LEU A 110 13.11 -1.87 9.08
N PRO A 111 12.60 -3.08 8.96
CA PRO A 111 11.24 -3.55 9.32
C PRO A 111 11.14 -4.08 10.77
N ARG A 112 12.19 -3.97 11.59
CA ARG A 112 12.28 -4.58 12.92
C ARG A 112 11.10 -4.20 13.82
N ASP A 113 10.83 -2.91 13.94
CA ASP A 113 9.78 -2.39 14.82
C ASP A 113 8.46 -2.23 14.07
N ILE A 114 8.53 -1.78 12.81
CA ILE A 114 7.37 -1.54 11.95
C ILE A 114 7.64 -2.08 10.55
N SER A 115 6.80 -3.01 10.11
CA SER A 115 6.76 -3.48 8.73
C SER A 115 6.11 -2.45 7.81
N ILE A 116 6.54 -2.42 6.54
CA ILE A 116 5.93 -1.52 5.56
C ILE A 116 5.64 -2.24 4.25
N MET A 117 4.44 -2.05 3.71
CA MET A 117 3.99 -2.61 2.45
C MET A 117 3.19 -1.56 1.67
N ALA A 118 3.15 -1.64 0.36
CA ALA A 118 2.40 -0.68 -0.46
C ALA A 118 1.75 -1.33 -1.68
N HIS A 119 0.71 -0.66 -2.18
CA HIS A 119 0.26 -0.84 -3.57
C HIS A 119 1.19 -0.01 -4.47
N SER A 120 1.87 -0.66 -5.43
CA SER A 120 2.93 0.00 -6.18
C SER A 120 3.17 -0.66 -7.54
N THR A 121 4.28 -0.31 -8.18
CA THR A 121 4.83 -1.01 -9.34
C THR A 121 6.07 -1.80 -8.94
N GLU A 122 6.49 -2.75 -9.77
CA GLU A 122 7.64 -3.59 -9.46
C GLU A 122 8.95 -2.79 -9.32
N GLN A 123 9.12 -1.71 -10.06
CA GLN A 123 10.32 -0.88 -10.06
C GLN A 123 10.43 0.01 -8.84
N ILE A 124 9.30 0.56 -8.36
CA ILE A 124 9.29 1.41 -7.18
C ILE A 124 9.61 0.58 -5.94
N GLY A 125 10.45 1.12 -5.10
CA GLY A 125 10.83 0.53 -3.83
C GLY A 125 11.92 -0.55 -3.89
N ARG A 126 12.38 -0.96 -5.09
CA ARG A 126 13.50 -1.91 -5.23
C ARG A 126 14.77 -1.45 -4.51
N TYR A 127 15.02 -0.16 -4.53
CA TYR A 127 16.20 0.46 -3.96
C TYR A 127 15.93 1.21 -2.65
N TYR A 128 14.76 1.02 -2.04
CA TYR A 128 14.52 1.53 -0.70
C TYR A 128 15.27 0.69 0.33
N HIS A 129 15.46 1.24 1.52
CA HIS A 129 16.09 0.53 2.64
C HIS A 129 15.15 0.59 3.87
N PRO A 130 14.51 -0.56 4.20
CA PRO A 130 14.54 -1.87 3.50
C PRO A 130 13.87 -1.81 2.12
N ALA A 131 14.22 -2.76 1.22
CA ALA A 131 13.57 -2.90 -0.07
C ALA A 131 12.09 -3.23 0.11
N LEU A 132 11.22 -2.52 -0.61
CA LEU A 132 9.79 -2.52 -0.37
C LEU A 132 9.08 -3.78 -0.88
N THR A 133 8.43 -4.52 -0.01
CA THR A 133 7.41 -5.51 -0.35
C THR A 133 6.17 -4.79 -0.87
N ALA A 134 5.67 -5.17 -2.03
CA ALA A 134 4.61 -4.44 -2.69
C ALA A 134 3.58 -5.35 -3.37
N VAL A 135 2.35 -4.86 -3.47
CA VAL A 135 1.32 -5.41 -4.35
C VAL A 135 1.40 -4.69 -5.68
N CYS A 136 1.62 -5.43 -6.76
CA CYS A 136 1.83 -4.90 -8.10
C CYS A 136 0.96 -5.60 -9.14
N ALA A 137 0.55 -4.88 -10.17
CA ALA A 137 0.09 -5.49 -11.42
C ALA A 137 1.29 -6.01 -12.23
N ASP A 138 1.07 -6.99 -13.07
CA ASP A 138 2.05 -7.42 -14.05
C ASP A 138 2.06 -6.44 -15.23
N LEU A 139 3.08 -5.58 -15.28
CA LEU A 139 3.17 -4.51 -16.28
C LEU A 139 3.28 -5.06 -17.72
N GLU A 140 3.99 -6.18 -17.91
CA GLU A 140 4.12 -6.79 -19.25
C GLU A 140 2.77 -7.31 -19.72
N ALA A 141 2.05 -8.04 -18.86
CA ALA A 141 0.70 -8.51 -19.15
C ALA A 141 -0.28 -7.34 -19.38
N GLU A 142 -0.14 -6.25 -18.66
CA GLU A 142 -0.96 -5.04 -18.83
C GLU A 142 -0.75 -4.41 -20.20
N VAL A 143 0.52 -4.24 -20.60
CA VAL A 143 0.90 -3.69 -21.91
C VAL A 143 0.42 -4.60 -23.04
N GLU A 144 0.65 -5.92 -22.96
CA GLU A 144 0.21 -6.88 -23.97
C GLU A 144 -1.32 -6.88 -24.14
N ALA A 145 -2.05 -6.89 -23.04
CA ALA A 145 -3.51 -6.83 -23.06
C ALA A 145 -4.03 -5.51 -23.67
N ALA A 146 -3.38 -4.39 -23.36
CA ALA A 146 -3.75 -3.10 -23.93
C ALA A 146 -3.53 -3.05 -25.45
N PHE A 147 -2.40 -3.53 -25.95
CA PHE A 147 -2.12 -3.58 -27.38
C PHE A 147 -3.05 -4.53 -28.13
N THR A 148 -3.27 -5.71 -27.59
CA THR A 148 -4.20 -6.72 -28.18
C THR A 148 -5.62 -6.16 -28.25
N GLY A 149 -6.11 -5.60 -27.15
CA GLY A 149 -7.44 -5.02 -27.08
C GLY A 149 -7.62 -3.83 -28.03
N LEU A 150 -6.60 -2.97 -28.16
CA LEU A 150 -6.62 -1.86 -29.10
C LEU A 150 -6.65 -2.35 -30.56
N ALA A 151 -5.85 -3.35 -30.91
CA ALA A 151 -5.85 -3.95 -32.24
C ALA A 151 -7.23 -4.51 -32.61
N ASP A 152 -7.87 -5.22 -31.68
CA ASP A 152 -9.20 -5.79 -31.90
C ASP A 152 -10.30 -4.72 -32.10
N VAL A 153 -10.18 -3.58 -31.42
CA VAL A 153 -11.08 -2.44 -31.64
C VAL A 153 -10.83 -1.80 -33.00
N LEU A 154 -9.57 -1.59 -33.40
CA LEU A 154 -9.21 -1.00 -34.70
C LEU A 154 -9.61 -1.91 -35.88
N ASP A 155 -9.45 -3.22 -35.71
CA ASP A 155 -9.89 -4.22 -36.68
C ASP A 155 -11.43 -4.43 -36.70
N LYS A 156 -12.17 -3.66 -35.90
CA LYS A 156 -13.64 -3.76 -35.73
C LYS A 156 -14.14 -5.12 -35.32
N LYS A 157 -13.31 -5.94 -34.64
CA LYS A 157 -13.71 -7.23 -34.08
C LYS A 157 -14.57 -7.05 -32.82
N THR A 158 -14.33 -5.96 -32.09
CA THR A 158 -15.13 -5.57 -30.91
C THR A 158 -15.27 -4.03 -30.86
N PRO A 159 -16.38 -3.50 -30.34
CA PRO A 159 -16.56 -2.04 -30.18
C PRO A 159 -15.76 -1.45 -29.01
N PHE A 160 -15.40 -2.27 -28.05
CA PHE A 160 -14.57 -1.91 -26.89
C PHE A 160 -13.91 -3.18 -26.31
N PHE A 161 -12.88 -2.99 -25.50
CA PHE A 161 -12.35 -4.08 -24.69
C PHE A 161 -12.27 -3.68 -23.22
N LYS A 162 -12.38 -4.67 -22.35
CA LYS A 162 -12.12 -4.57 -20.94
C LYS A 162 -11.37 -5.83 -20.51
N THR A 163 -10.27 -5.64 -19.80
CA THR A 163 -9.54 -6.75 -19.23
C THR A 163 -9.16 -6.43 -17.79
N GLU A 164 -8.95 -7.45 -16.99
CA GLU A 164 -8.47 -7.32 -15.61
C GLU A 164 -7.13 -8.05 -15.52
N ILE A 165 -6.10 -7.30 -15.14
CA ILE A 165 -4.78 -7.86 -14.92
C ILE A 165 -4.69 -8.28 -13.45
N PRO A 166 -4.31 -9.54 -13.17
CA PRO A 166 -4.18 -10.00 -11.81
C PRO A 166 -3.06 -9.25 -11.06
N MET A 167 -3.31 -8.98 -9.79
CA MET A 167 -2.31 -8.41 -8.89
C MET A 167 -1.47 -9.53 -8.28
N ARG A 168 -0.21 -9.24 -7.99
CA ARG A 168 0.71 -10.16 -7.30
C ARG A 168 1.49 -9.43 -6.22
N ILE A 169 2.02 -10.19 -5.26
CA ILE A 169 2.94 -9.67 -4.26
C ILE A 169 4.38 -9.84 -4.76
N ILE A 170 5.14 -8.77 -4.73
CA ILE A 170 6.59 -8.78 -4.86
C ILE A 170 7.16 -8.71 -3.45
N GLU A 171 7.57 -9.86 -2.93
CA GLU A 171 8.13 -9.99 -1.60
C GLU A 171 9.58 -9.49 -1.57
N ARG A 172 9.90 -8.65 -0.57
CA ARG A 172 11.23 -8.07 -0.32
C ARG A 172 11.44 -7.94 1.20
N ASP A 173 12.31 -7.02 1.61
CA ASP A 173 12.86 -6.98 2.97
C ASP A 173 12.06 -6.12 3.97
N SER A 174 10.96 -5.49 3.54
CA SER A 174 10.27 -4.47 4.35
C SER A 174 9.14 -5.00 5.25
N VAL A 175 8.89 -6.31 5.24
CA VAL A 175 7.87 -6.94 6.10
C VAL A 175 8.50 -8.07 6.91
N ASN A 176 8.38 -7.99 8.22
CA ASN A 176 8.80 -9.04 9.15
C ASN A 176 7.64 -9.94 9.54
N GLN A 177 7.98 -11.18 9.91
CA GLN A 177 7.07 -12.07 10.62
C GLN A 177 7.01 -11.66 12.10
N ILE A 178 5.80 -11.46 12.62
CA ILE A 178 5.59 -11.20 14.05
C ILE A 178 5.22 -12.49 14.75
N THR A 179 5.92 -12.79 15.85
CA THR A 179 5.59 -13.92 16.74
C THR A 179 4.42 -13.57 17.67
N PRO A 180 3.71 -14.57 18.25
CA PRO A 180 2.60 -14.32 19.18
C PRO A 180 2.94 -13.44 20.37
N ASP A 181 4.18 -13.46 20.85
CA ASP A 181 4.64 -12.69 22.03
C ASP A 181 4.89 -11.21 21.73
N GLU A 182 5.02 -10.82 20.46
CA GLU A 182 5.24 -9.44 20.01
C GLU A 182 3.95 -8.67 19.66
N ARG A 183 2.79 -9.22 20.02
CA ARG A 183 1.46 -8.72 19.63
C ARG A 183 0.85 -7.69 20.59
N ILE A 184 1.61 -7.22 21.58
CA ILE A 184 1.10 -6.30 22.62
C ILE A 184 1.21 -4.84 22.16
#